data_83e5cabbd19744dd69abeb94b26ca267
#
_entry.id   83e5cabbd19744dd69abeb94b26ca267
#
_cell.length_a   1.000
_cell.length_b   1.000
_cell.length_c   1.000
_cell.angle_alpha   90.00
_cell.angle_beta   90.00
_cell.angle_gamma   90.00
#
_symmetry.space_group_name_H-M   'P 1'
#
loop_
_entity.id
_entity.type
_entity.pdbx_description
1 polymer ?
#
loop_
_entity_poly.entity_id
_entity_poly.type
_entity_poly.pdbx_seq_one_letter_code
_entity_poly.pdbx_strand_id
1 'polypeptide(L)'
;IKECVARVKELGMNSVAITDHGVMYGVIDFYRAAKAAGIKPVLGCEVYVAPGSRFDKEAVGSGDDRYYHLVLLAENDIGYHNLMKIVSRGFTEGYYYKPRVDIEVLQEFHEGIIALSACLAGEVQKNILRGMYEEGKAAALRYQDIFGKGNFFLELQDHGMQEQQIVNQSLLRMAQETGIELVATNDVHYTYAEDVKPHDILLCIQTGKKLEDEDRMRYEGGQYYIKSEEEMRQLFPYALQALENTQKIADRCHVEIEFGVTKLPKYDVPDGYTSWEYLQKLCYEGL
;
A
#
# COMPACT_ATOMS: atom_id res chain seq x y z
N ILE A 1 0.82 -11.34 -11.68
CA ILE A 1 0.70 -9.96 -12.20
C ILE A 1 -0.02 -9.95 -13.55
N LYS A 2 0.47 -10.65 -14.58
CA LYS A 2 -0.17 -10.64 -15.91
C LYS A 2 -1.60 -11.12 -15.89
N GLU A 3 -1.89 -12.18 -15.15
CA GLU A 3 -3.23 -12.74 -14.99
C GLU A 3 -4.18 -11.78 -14.25
N CYS A 4 -3.70 -11.14 -13.17
CA CYS A 4 -4.42 -10.09 -12.47
C CYS A 4 -4.81 -8.94 -13.41
N VAL A 5 -3.85 -8.42 -14.19
CA VAL A 5 -4.11 -7.34 -15.16
C VAL A 5 -5.09 -7.80 -16.27
N ALA A 6 -4.98 -9.04 -16.74
CA ALA A 6 -5.90 -9.61 -17.72
C ALA A 6 -7.33 -9.69 -17.16
N ARG A 7 -7.49 -10.13 -15.90
CA ARG A 7 -8.77 -10.18 -15.21
C ARG A 7 -9.41 -8.82 -15.02
N VAL A 8 -8.63 -7.81 -14.63
CA VAL A 8 -9.06 -6.42 -14.52
C VAL A 8 -9.64 -5.93 -15.85
N LYS A 9 -8.94 -6.19 -16.95
CA LYS A 9 -9.39 -5.84 -18.31
C LYS A 9 -10.66 -6.60 -18.73
N GLU A 10 -10.74 -7.89 -18.44
CA GLU A 10 -11.91 -8.73 -18.71
C GLU A 10 -13.17 -8.19 -18.03
N LEU A 11 -13.04 -7.71 -16.80
CA LEU A 11 -14.13 -7.11 -16.02
C LEU A 11 -14.48 -5.68 -16.45
N GLY A 12 -13.81 -5.14 -17.49
CA GLY A 12 -14.09 -3.81 -18.03
C GLY A 12 -13.50 -2.65 -17.22
N MET A 13 -12.64 -2.92 -16.24
CA MET A 13 -11.95 -1.87 -15.48
C MET A 13 -10.82 -1.25 -16.31
N ASN A 14 -10.55 0.04 -16.09
CA ASN A 14 -9.55 0.82 -16.83
C ASN A 14 -8.26 1.05 -16.06
N SER A 15 -8.24 0.73 -14.77
CA SER A 15 -7.12 0.98 -13.87
C SER A 15 -7.08 -0.07 -12.75
N VAL A 16 -5.92 -0.25 -12.15
CA VAL A 16 -5.70 -1.14 -11.00
C VAL A 16 -4.49 -0.67 -10.21
N ALA A 17 -4.52 -0.83 -8.89
CA ALA A 17 -3.41 -0.50 -8.00
C ALA A 17 -2.63 -1.76 -7.61
N ILE A 18 -1.31 -1.59 -7.39
CA ILE A 18 -0.46 -2.52 -6.66
C ILE A 18 -0.11 -1.90 -5.32
N THR A 19 -0.32 -2.64 -4.23
CA THR A 19 -0.10 -2.18 -2.85
C THR A 19 0.50 -3.30 -1.98
N ASP A 20 1.58 -3.91 -2.44
CA ASP A 20 2.27 -5.00 -1.74
C ASP A 20 2.65 -4.60 -0.31
N HIS A 21 2.70 -5.57 0.60
CA HIS A 21 3.00 -5.36 2.01
C HIS A 21 4.47 -4.99 2.26
N GLY A 22 4.72 -3.74 2.57
CA GLY A 22 6.03 -3.21 3.01
C GLY A 22 7.11 -3.17 1.95
N VAL A 23 6.81 -3.48 0.68
CA VAL A 23 7.77 -3.55 -0.43
C VAL A 23 7.20 -2.97 -1.72
N MET A 24 8.10 -2.69 -2.67
CA MET A 24 7.75 -2.25 -4.02
C MET A 24 8.34 -3.17 -5.10
N TYR A 25 8.59 -4.44 -4.78
CA TYR A 25 9.31 -5.38 -5.65
C TYR A 25 8.57 -5.68 -6.96
N GLY A 26 7.25 -5.72 -6.95
CA GLY A 26 6.42 -6.01 -8.10
C GLY A 26 6.10 -4.82 -9.01
N VAL A 27 6.46 -3.59 -8.61
CA VAL A 27 5.99 -2.35 -9.26
C VAL A 27 6.38 -2.26 -10.73
N ILE A 28 7.62 -2.58 -11.09
CA ILE A 28 8.10 -2.47 -12.48
C ILE A 28 7.40 -3.48 -13.40
N ASP A 29 7.29 -4.73 -12.98
CA ASP A 29 6.61 -5.77 -13.76
C ASP A 29 5.12 -5.49 -13.88
N PHE A 30 4.51 -4.99 -12.80
CA PHE A 30 3.11 -4.55 -12.79
C PHE A 30 2.88 -3.38 -13.76
N TYR A 31 3.70 -2.34 -13.68
CA TYR A 31 3.64 -1.17 -14.58
C TYR A 31 3.70 -1.59 -16.05
N ARG A 32 4.70 -2.42 -16.42
CA ARG A 32 4.85 -2.92 -17.78
C ARG A 32 3.64 -3.74 -18.24
N ALA A 33 3.16 -4.65 -17.42
CA ALA A 33 2.01 -5.49 -17.74
C ALA A 33 0.74 -4.65 -17.93
N ALA A 34 0.47 -3.70 -17.04
CA ALA A 34 -0.70 -2.83 -17.11
C ALA A 34 -0.65 -1.93 -18.36
N LYS A 35 0.48 -1.25 -18.62
CA LYS A 35 0.66 -0.42 -19.83
C LYS A 35 0.49 -1.24 -21.10
N ALA A 36 1.07 -2.44 -21.20
CA ALA A 36 0.93 -3.33 -22.34
C ALA A 36 -0.53 -3.79 -22.58
N ALA A 37 -1.31 -3.92 -21.53
CA ALA A 37 -2.74 -4.28 -21.61
C ALA A 37 -3.67 -3.09 -21.87
N GLY A 38 -3.16 -1.85 -21.83
CA GLY A 38 -3.95 -0.62 -21.91
C GLY A 38 -4.70 -0.31 -20.62
N ILE A 39 -4.24 -0.85 -19.49
CA ILE A 39 -4.76 -0.59 -18.15
C ILE A 39 -3.84 0.43 -17.47
N LYS A 40 -4.44 1.41 -16.78
CA LYS A 40 -3.70 2.41 -16.02
C LYS A 40 -3.15 1.82 -14.73
N PRO A 41 -1.80 1.77 -14.54
CA PRO A 41 -1.23 1.33 -13.28
C PRO A 41 -1.29 2.44 -12.23
N VAL A 42 -1.76 2.12 -11.03
CA VAL A 42 -1.63 2.93 -9.83
C VAL A 42 -0.58 2.30 -8.94
N LEU A 43 0.50 3.02 -8.64
CA LEU A 43 1.65 2.49 -7.93
C LEU A 43 1.57 2.85 -6.45
N GLY A 44 1.63 1.86 -5.60
CA GLY A 44 1.50 2.01 -4.16
C GLY A 44 2.25 0.97 -3.36
N CYS A 45 2.07 1.06 -2.05
CA CYS A 45 2.59 0.11 -1.06
C CYS A 45 1.73 0.19 0.19
N GLU A 46 1.39 -0.95 0.78
CA GLU A 46 0.85 -0.98 2.13
C GLU A 46 2.00 -0.98 3.13
N VAL A 47 2.28 0.18 3.73
CA VAL A 47 3.37 0.33 4.69
C VAL A 47 2.96 -0.10 6.10
N TYR A 48 3.96 -0.48 6.90
CA TYR A 48 3.81 -0.76 8.32
C TYR A 48 4.18 0.49 9.12
N VAL A 49 3.23 1.05 9.87
CA VAL A 49 3.45 2.26 10.67
C VAL A 49 3.68 1.88 12.13
N ALA A 50 4.82 2.24 12.70
CA ALA A 50 5.11 2.04 14.12
C ALA A 50 4.17 2.88 14.98
N PRO A 51 3.69 2.37 16.13
CA PRO A 51 2.82 3.14 17.04
C PRO A 51 3.51 4.37 17.65
N GLY A 52 4.83 4.33 17.77
CA GLY A 52 5.69 5.42 18.21
C GLY A 52 6.78 5.69 17.19
N SER A 53 8.04 5.71 17.62
CA SER A 53 9.18 5.89 16.73
C SER A 53 9.54 4.58 16.01
N ARG A 54 9.94 4.67 14.74
CA ARG A 54 10.49 3.54 13.97
C ARG A 54 11.74 2.93 14.58
N PHE A 55 12.42 3.68 15.45
CA PHE A 55 13.62 3.24 16.18
C PHE A 55 13.28 2.42 17.43
N ASP A 56 12.05 2.44 17.91
CA ASP A 56 11.61 1.65 19.07
C ASP A 56 11.54 0.17 18.69
N LYS A 57 12.52 -0.61 19.18
CA LYS A 57 12.64 -2.05 18.90
C LYS A 57 12.37 -2.90 20.14
N GLU A 58 11.68 -2.35 21.11
CA GLU A 58 11.22 -3.08 22.29
C GLU A 58 9.85 -3.71 22.04
N ALA A 59 9.62 -4.86 22.64
CA ALA A 59 8.33 -5.53 22.55
C ALA A 59 7.30 -4.77 23.41
N VAL A 60 6.50 -3.93 22.77
CA VAL A 60 5.34 -3.29 23.41
C VAL A 60 4.13 -4.14 23.07
N GLY A 61 3.51 -4.79 24.09
CA GLY A 61 2.27 -5.51 23.91
C GLY A 61 2.36 -6.88 23.22
N SER A 62 1.21 -7.40 22.81
CA SER A 62 1.10 -8.61 21.99
C SER A 62 1.56 -8.33 20.54
N GLY A 63 1.89 -9.39 19.79
CA GLY A 63 2.45 -9.29 18.44
C GLY A 63 1.72 -8.35 17.47
N ASP A 64 0.42 -8.12 17.68
CA ASP A 64 -0.44 -7.28 16.83
C ASP A 64 -0.26 -5.76 17.06
N ASP A 65 0.41 -5.34 18.12
CA ASP A 65 0.56 -3.93 18.47
C ASP A 65 1.87 -3.30 18.00
N ARG A 66 2.70 -4.04 17.25
CA ARG A 66 4.01 -3.57 16.79
C ARG A 66 3.95 -2.61 15.62
N TYR A 67 2.85 -2.61 14.88
CA TYR A 67 2.63 -1.77 13.70
C TYR A 67 1.16 -1.73 13.31
N TYR A 68 0.83 -0.69 12.55
CA TYR A 68 -0.43 -0.53 11.84
C TYR A 68 -0.21 -0.61 10.33
N HIS A 69 -1.26 -0.93 9.58
CA HIS A 69 -1.23 -0.85 8.12
C HIS A 69 -1.70 0.53 7.64
N LEU A 70 -1.08 1.03 6.60
CA LEU A 70 -1.49 2.24 5.89
C LEU A 70 -1.20 2.05 4.41
N VAL A 71 -2.19 2.24 3.55
CA VAL A 71 -2.00 2.17 2.10
C VAL A 71 -1.55 3.53 1.59
N LEU A 72 -0.45 3.55 0.84
CA LEU A 72 0.08 4.75 0.19
C LEU A 72 0.07 4.55 -1.33
N LEU A 73 -0.45 5.54 -2.07
CA LEU A 73 -0.51 5.56 -3.52
C LEU A 73 0.27 6.76 -4.05
N ALA A 74 1.08 6.57 -5.06
CA ALA A 74 1.77 7.66 -5.73
C ALA A 74 0.83 8.38 -6.69
N GLU A 75 0.53 9.65 -6.43
CA GLU A 75 -0.29 10.48 -7.28
C GLU A 75 0.46 10.93 -8.55
N ASN A 76 1.77 11.17 -8.43
CA ASN A 76 2.64 11.66 -9.49
C ASN A 76 4.08 11.18 -9.29
N ASP A 77 5.01 11.63 -10.14
CA ASP A 77 6.42 11.22 -10.08
C ASP A 77 7.09 11.65 -8.76
N ILE A 78 6.72 12.80 -8.18
CA ILE A 78 7.21 13.23 -6.86
C ILE A 78 6.77 12.22 -5.81
N GLY A 79 5.48 11.86 -5.80
CA GLY A 79 4.92 10.87 -4.91
C GLY A 79 5.57 9.49 -5.08
N TYR A 80 5.86 9.08 -6.31
CA TYR A 80 6.56 7.82 -6.56
C TYR A 80 7.97 7.81 -5.96
N HIS A 81 8.73 8.89 -6.12
CA HIS A 81 10.05 9.02 -5.49
C HIS A 81 9.96 9.09 -3.96
N ASN A 82 8.96 9.77 -3.43
CA ASN A 82 8.73 9.83 -2.00
C ASN A 82 8.31 8.47 -1.43
N LEU A 83 7.47 7.72 -2.14
CA LEU A 83 7.09 6.36 -1.75
C LEU A 83 8.31 5.43 -1.66
N MET A 84 9.24 5.51 -2.64
CA MET A 84 10.50 4.76 -2.58
C MET A 84 11.34 5.12 -1.35
N LYS A 85 11.41 6.41 -0.99
CA LYS A 85 12.11 6.87 0.22
C LYS A 85 11.44 6.36 1.48
N ILE A 86 10.11 6.46 1.59
CA ILE A 86 9.34 5.95 2.73
C ILE A 86 9.62 4.46 2.94
N VAL A 87 9.47 3.66 1.90
CA VAL A 87 9.70 2.19 1.97
C VAL A 87 11.17 1.90 2.33
N SER A 88 12.13 2.61 1.74
CA SER A 88 13.56 2.45 2.04
C SER A 88 13.89 2.77 3.50
N ARG A 89 13.33 3.85 4.07
CA ARG A 89 13.49 4.18 5.51
C ARG A 89 12.95 3.07 6.41
N GLY A 90 11.86 2.43 6.03
CA GLY A 90 11.33 1.26 6.75
C GLY A 90 12.36 0.14 6.86
N PHE A 91 13.11 -0.14 5.79
CA PHE A 91 14.16 -1.17 5.77
C PHE A 91 15.44 -0.74 6.48
N THR A 92 15.91 0.48 6.22
CA THR A 92 17.23 0.92 6.72
C THR A 92 17.24 1.37 8.18
N GLU A 93 16.10 1.85 8.68
CA GLU A 93 15.98 2.43 10.02
C GLU A 93 14.98 1.70 10.92
N GLY A 94 13.80 1.38 10.39
CA GLY A 94 12.65 0.92 11.18
C GLY A 94 12.44 -0.59 11.23
N TYR A 95 13.35 -1.40 10.67
CA TYR A 95 13.16 -2.84 10.60
C TYR A 95 13.14 -3.48 12.00
N TYR A 96 11.94 -3.97 12.36
CA TYR A 96 11.72 -4.76 13.56
C TYR A 96 10.55 -5.70 13.29
N TYR A 97 10.82 -6.97 12.96
CA TYR A 97 9.92 -7.98 12.38
C TYR A 97 9.38 -7.61 10.99
N LYS A 98 9.06 -6.33 10.76
CA LYS A 98 8.62 -5.75 9.49
C LYS A 98 9.36 -4.43 9.24
N PRO A 99 9.46 -3.98 7.98
CA PRO A 99 10.01 -2.66 7.66
C PRO A 99 9.01 -1.57 8.06
N ARG A 100 9.20 -0.96 9.24
CA ARG A 100 8.27 0.02 9.80
C ARG A 100 8.72 1.44 9.51
N VAL A 101 7.77 2.27 9.17
CA VAL A 101 7.90 3.73 9.12
C VAL A 101 7.19 4.34 10.31
N ASP A 102 7.25 5.65 10.49
CA ASP A 102 6.53 6.39 11.52
C ASP A 102 6.00 7.72 10.99
N ILE A 103 5.32 8.46 11.85
CA ILE A 103 4.71 9.74 11.51
C ILE A 103 5.75 10.75 11.01
N GLU A 104 6.97 10.74 11.54
CA GLU A 104 8.05 11.62 11.11
C GLU A 104 8.41 11.40 9.62
N VAL A 105 8.60 10.13 9.22
CA VAL A 105 8.88 9.77 7.82
C VAL A 105 7.72 10.13 6.90
N LEU A 106 6.49 9.89 7.35
CA LEU A 106 5.31 10.25 6.57
C LEU A 106 5.18 11.76 6.39
N GLN A 107 5.47 12.56 7.41
CA GLN A 107 5.49 14.03 7.33
C GLN A 107 6.60 14.55 6.41
N GLU A 108 7.77 13.91 6.42
CA GLU A 108 8.91 14.30 5.56
C GLU A 108 8.63 14.06 4.07
N PHE A 109 7.93 12.96 3.73
CA PHE A 109 7.77 12.50 2.34
C PHE A 109 6.31 12.42 1.87
N HIS A 110 5.40 13.22 2.44
CA HIS A 110 3.97 13.16 2.12
C HIS A 110 3.59 13.71 0.74
N GLU A 111 4.42 14.56 0.13
CA GLU A 111 4.10 15.24 -1.12
C GLU A 111 3.86 14.25 -2.27
N GLY A 112 2.74 14.42 -2.99
CA GLY A 112 2.35 13.56 -4.10
C GLY A 112 1.87 12.16 -3.67
N ILE A 113 1.53 11.97 -2.40
CA ILE A 113 1.00 10.72 -1.85
C ILE A 113 -0.50 10.87 -1.52
N ILE A 114 -1.28 9.89 -1.94
CA ILE A 114 -2.64 9.65 -1.46
C ILE A 114 -2.58 8.47 -0.48
N ALA A 115 -3.21 8.62 0.70
CA ALA A 115 -3.22 7.58 1.72
C ALA A 115 -4.63 7.04 1.99
N LEU A 116 -4.74 5.74 2.26
CA LEU A 116 -5.97 5.06 2.66
C LEU A 116 -5.77 4.40 4.01
N SER A 117 -6.83 4.37 4.84
CA SER A 117 -6.74 3.86 6.22
C SER A 117 -6.53 2.35 6.35
N ALA A 118 -6.43 1.63 5.25
CA ALA A 118 -6.16 0.20 5.13
C ALA A 118 -7.27 -0.72 5.70
N CYS A 119 -6.89 -1.95 6.05
CA CYS A 119 -7.77 -3.02 6.54
C CYS A 119 -8.01 -2.92 8.07
N LEU A 120 -8.53 -3.99 8.70
CA LEU A 120 -8.71 -4.06 10.16
C LEU A 120 -7.41 -3.86 10.97
N ALA A 121 -6.25 -4.04 10.34
CA ALA A 121 -4.95 -3.76 10.94
C ALA A 121 -4.53 -2.28 10.88
N GLY A 122 -5.30 -1.41 10.23
CA GLY A 122 -5.09 0.03 10.23
C GLY A 122 -5.29 0.66 11.60
N GLU A 123 -4.61 1.77 11.87
CA GLU A 123 -4.67 2.44 13.19
C GLU A 123 -6.09 2.92 13.54
N VAL A 124 -6.79 3.48 12.57
CA VAL A 124 -8.18 3.95 12.75
C VAL A 124 -9.08 2.77 13.11
N GLN A 125 -9.03 1.70 12.32
CA GLN A 125 -9.87 0.51 12.49
C GLN A 125 -9.56 -0.23 13.80
N LYS A 126 -8.28 -0.40 14.15
CA LYS A 126 -7.89 -1.03 15.44
C LYS A 126 -8.41 -0.25 16.64
N ASN A 127 -8.35 1.07 16.63
CA ASN A 127 -8.90 1.88 17.71
C ASN A 127 -10.43 1.72 17.81
N ILE A 128 -11.14 1.71 16.69
CA ILE A 128 -12.59 1.48 16.66
C ILE A 128 -12.92 0.11 17.28
N LEU A 129 -12.22 -0.96 16.90
CA LEU A 129 -12.46 -2.31 17.41
C LEU A 129 -12.18 -2.45 18.93
N ARG A 130 -11.29 -1.60 19.46
CA ARG A 130 -11.02 -1.51 20.91
C ARG A 130 -12.04 -0.66 21.67
N GLY A 131 -13.06 -0.13 20.98
CA GLY A 131 -14.05 0.79 21.58
C GLY A 131 -13.52 2.21 21.78
N MET A 132 -12.39 2.55 21.18
CA MET A 132 -11.69 3.84 21.27
C MET A 132 -11.98 4.69 20.03
N TYR A 133 -13.26 5.07 19.83
CA TYR A 133 -13.70 5.79 18.64
C TYR A 133 -13.01 7.16 18.48
N GLU A 134 -12.87 7.92 19.56
CA GLU A 134 -12.27 9.28 19.51
C GLU A 134 -10.77 9.21 19.20
N GLU A 135 -10.07 8.20 19.68
CA GLU A 135 -8.66 7.95 19.32
C GLU A 135 -8.53 7.55 17.84
N GLY A 136 -9.44 6.72 17.32
CA GLY A 136 -9.51 6.39 15.90
C GLY A 136 -9.76 7.63 15.05
N LYS A 137 -10.67 8.51 15.47
CA LYS A 137 -10.96 9.78 14.80
C LYS A 137 -9.77 10.75 14.87
N ALA A 138 -9.08 10.83 16.00
CA ALA A 138 -7.86 11.63 16.13
C ALA A 138 -6.76 11.12 15.21
N ALA A 139 -6.59 9.80 15.06
CA ALA A 139 -5.66 9.21 14.10
C ALA A 139 -6.03 9.58 12.65
N ALA A 140 -7.30 9.50 12.27
CA ALA A 140 -7.78 9.87 10.94
C ALA A 140 -7.50 11.35 10.62
N LEU A 141 -7.78 12.25 11.56
CA LEU A 141 -7.50 13.67 11.41
C LEU A 141 -6.00 13.95 11.30
N ARG A 142 -5.16 13.26 12.07
CA ARG A 142 -3.70 13.36 11.97
C ARG A 142 -3.19 12.94 10.59
N TYR A 143 -3.69 11.83 10.02
CA TYR A 143 -3.33 11.43 8.67
C TYR A 143 -3.83 12.45 7.63
N GLN A 144 -5.03 13.02 7.78
CA GLN A 144 -5.51 14.08 6.91
C GLN A 144 -4.61 15.32 6.98
N ASP A 145 -4.11 15.68 8.18
CA ASP A 145 -3.19 16.81 8.34
C ASP A 145 -1.83 16.55 7.67
N ILE A 146 -1.34 15.32 7.70
CA ILE A 146 -0.07 14.94 7.06
C ILE A 146 -0.18 14.98 5.54
N PHE A 147 -1.17 14.31 4.96
CA PHE A 147 -1.29 14.15 3.51
C PHE A 147 -2.05 15.31 2.84
N GLY A 148 -2.76 16.10 3.62
CA GLY A 148 -3.61 17.19 3.15
C GLY A 148 -5.06 16.77 2.91
N LYS A 149 -5.95 17.72 2.98
CA LYS A 149 -7.39 17.52 2.75
C LYS A 149 -7.64 16.99 1.34
N GLY A 150 -8.40 15.91 1.24
CA GLY A 150 -8.68 15.20 -0.03
C GLY A 150 -7.60 14.22 -0.48
N ASN A 151 -6.52 14.02 0.30
CA ASN A 151 -5.45 13.06 0.04
C ASN A 151 -5.40 11.93 1.07
N PHE A 152 -6.30 11.91 2.03
CA PHE A 152 -6.50 10.80 2.95
C PHE A 152 -7.95 10.34 2.89
N PHE A 153 -8.16 9.02 2.80
CA PHE A 153 -9.47 8.39 2.69
C PHE A 153 -9.66 7.34 3.78
N LEU A 154 -10.87 7.28 4.34
CA LEU A 154 -11.31 6.17 5.19
C LEU A 154 -11.71 4.99 4.32
N GLU A 155 -11.10 3.85 4.54
CA GLU A 155 -11.23 2.67 3.67
C GLU A 155 -12.28 1.69 4.20
N LEU A 156 -13.30 1.42 3.41
CA LEU A 156 -14.33 0.41 3.68
C LEU A 156 -13.94 -0.91 3.01
N GLN A 157 -14.02 -2.00 3.76
CA GLN A 157 -13.84 -3.37 3.25
C GLN A 157 -14.97 -4.27 3.78
N ASP A 158 -15.39 -5.25 2.99
CA ASP A 158 -16.40 -6.23 3.38
C ASP A 158 -16.08 -7.61 2.77
N HIS A 159 -15.58 -8.50 3.63
CA HIS A 159 -15.33 -9.91 3.31
C HIS A 159 -16.27 -10.85 4.08
N GLY A 160 -17.36 -10.30 4.64
CA GLY A 160 -18.33 -11.04 5.45
C GLY A 160 -17.96 -11.15 6.93
N MET A 161 -16.98 -10.39 7.41
CA MET A 161 -16.55 -10.39 8.82
C MET A 161 -17.39 -9.43 9.65
N GLN A 162 -17.79 -9.85 10.84
CA GLN A 162 -18.57 -9.01 11.75
C GLN A 162 -17.79 -7.75 12.19
N GLU A 163 -16.49 -7.88 12.41
CA GLU A 163 -15.59 -6.79 12.77
C GLU A 163 -15.58 -5.69 11.69
N GLN A 164 -15.61 -6.06 10.42
CA GLN A 164 -15.68 -5.10 9.30
C GLN A 164 -17.02 -4.35 9.29
N GLN A 165 -18.13 -5.01 9.63
CA GLN A 165 -19.43 -4.34 9.71
C GLN A 165 -19.46 -3.29 10.84
N ILE A 166 -18.88 -3.60 12.01
CA ILE A 166 -18.75 -2.66 13.13
C ILE A 166 -17.89 -1.46 12.73
N VAL A 167 -16.74 -1.73 12.11
CA VAL A 167 -15.80 -0.70 11.67
C VAL A 167 -16.45 0.18 10.59
N ASN A 168 -17.08 -0.41 9.58
CA ASN A 168 -17.71 0.33 8.49
C ASN A 168 -18.78 1.32 8.99
N GLN A 169 -19.61 0.93 9.96
CA GLN A 169 -20.59 1.83 10.56
C GLN A 169 -19.92 3.04 11.25
N SER A 170 -18.83 2.78 11.95
CA SER A 170 -18.05 3.83 12.61
C SER A 170 -17.35 4.75 11.62
N LEU A 171 -16.81 4.21 10.51
CA LEU A 171 -16.18 4.99 9.46
C LEU A 171 -17.18 5.86 8.69
N LEU A 172 -18.39 5.37 8.44
CA LEU A 172 -19.47 6.17 7.85
C LEU A 172 -19.82 7.39 8.72
N ARG A 173 -19.96 7.18 10.04
CA ARG A 173 -20.15 8.26 11.01
C ARG A 173 -18.96 9.22 11.02
N MET A 174 -17.74 8.69 11.08
CA MET A 174 -16.50 9.48 11.11
C MET A 174 -16.35 10.35 9.86
N ALA A 175 -16.68 9.83 8.67
CA ALA A 175 -16.68 10.59 7.43
C ALA A 175 -17.64 11.79 7.48
N GLN A 176 -18.84 11.61 8.06
CA GLN A 176 -19.80 12.71 8.24
C GLN A 176 -19.30 13.76 9.23
N GLU A 177 -18.67 13.34 10.33
CA GLU A 177 -18.18 14.24 11.36
C GLU A 177 -16.93 15.03 10.94
N THR A 178 -16.04 14.43 10.13
CA THR A 178 -14.73 15.00 9.79
C THR A 178 -14.67 15.57 8.38
N GLY A 179 -15.58 15.18 7.49
CA GLY A 179 -15.52 15.50 6.07
C GLY A 179 -14.43 14.72 5.31
N ILE A 180 -13.79 13.70 5.92
CA ILE A 180 -12.87 12.80 5.24
C ILE A 180 -13.68 11.89 4.32
N GLU A 181 -13.28 11.80 3.04
CA GLU A 181 -13.99 10.96 2.08
C GLU A 181 -13.73 9.47 2.33
N LEU A 182 -14.69 8.65 1.89
CA LEU A 182 -14.62 7.20 1.97
C LEU A 182 -14.12 6.62 0.64
N VAL A 183 -13.46 5.47 0.70
CA VAL A 183 -13.14 4.64 -0.47
C VAL A 183 -13.46 3.19 -0.15
N ALA A 184 -14.04 2.44 -1.09
CA ALA A 184 -14.32 1.02 -0.92
C ALA A 184 -13.33 0.19 -1.72
N THR A 185 -12.68 -0.77 -1.06
CA THR A 185 -11.70 -1.68 -1.68
C THR A 185 -12.02 -3.14 -1.34
N ASN A 186 -11.38 -4.08 -2.02
CA ASN A 186 -11.55 -5.49 -1.73
C ASN A 186 -10.29 -6.18 -1.18
N ASP A 187 -9.24 -5.46 -0.87
CA ASP A 187 -8.01 -6.02 -0.28
C ASP A 187 -7.58 -7.34 -1.00
N VAL A 188 -7.42 -7.25 -2.32
CA VAL A 188 -7.27 -8.41 -3.20
C VAL A 188 -5.97 -9.14 -2.91
N HIS A 189 -6.07 -10.46 -2.65
CA HIS A 189 -4.93 -11.34 -2.38
C HIS A 189 -4.76 -12.44 -3.43
N TYR A 190 -5.76 -12.66 -4.28
CA TYR A 190 -5.73 -13.62 -5.39
C TYR A 190 -6.66 -13.19 -6.52
N THR A 191 -6.47 -13.75 -7.71
CA THR A 191 -7.15 -13.27 -8.93
C THR A 191 -8.59 -13.74 -9.03
N TYR A 192 -8.85 -15.04 -8.87
CA TYR A 192 -10.17 -15.66 -9.04
C TYR A 192 -10.69 -16.23 -7.71
N ALA A 193 -12.00 -16.36 -7.57
CA ALA A 193 -12.60 -16.91 -6.35
C ALA A 193 -12.11 -18.32 -6.01
N GLU A 194 -11.84 -19.15 -7.02
CA GLU A 194 -11.29 -20.49 -6.86
C GLU A 194 -9.85 -20.54 -6.36
N ASP A 195 -9.11 -19.43 -6.44
CA ASP A 195 -7.72 -19.33 -5.97
C ASP A 195 -7.59 -19.31 -4.43
N VAL A 196 -8.70 -19.33 -3.70
CA VAL A 196 -8.72 -19.36 -2.24
C VAL A 196 -7.87 -20.52 -1.66
N LYS A 197 -7.91 -21.72 -2.28
CA LYS A 197 -7.13 -22.87 -1.82
C LYS A 197 -5.63 -22.72 -2.10
N PRO A 198 -5.18 -22.40 -3.32
CA PRO A 198 -3.79 -22.05 -3.58
C PRO A 198 -3.25 -20.95 -2.64
N HIS A 199 -4.03 -19.90 -2.38
CA HIS A 199 -3.65 -18.85 -1.46
C HIS A 199 -3.48 -19.36 -0.01
N ASP A 200 -4.39 -20.21 0.48
CA ASP A 200 -4.30 -20.82 1.81
C ASP A 200 -3.04 -21.69 1.96
N ILE A 201 -2.65 -22.42 0.91
CA ILE A 201 -1.38 -23.16 0.87
C ILE A 201 -0.18 -22.22 0.95
N LEU A 202 -0.19 -21.09 0.22
CA LEU A 202 0.87 -20.09 0.28
C LEU A 202 1.03 -19.51 1.69
N LEU A 203 -0.06 -19.25 2.40
CA LEU A 203 -0.02 -18.83 3.81
C LEU A 203 0.63 -19.89 4.72
N CYS A 204 0.34 -21.18 4.50
CA CYS A 204 1.00 -22.26 5.22
C CYS A 204 2.51 -22.26 4.96
N ILE A 205 2.94 -22.14 3.71
CA ILE A 205 4.37 -22.06 3.33
C ILE A 205 5.04 -20.86 4.02
N GLN A 206 4.40 -19.68 3.96
CA GLN A 206 4.93 -18.45 4.54
C GLN A 206 5.10 -18.54 6.06
N THR A 207 4.17 -19.19 6.76
CA THR A 207 4.14 -19.27 8.22
C THR A 207 4.77 -20.53 8.80
N GLY A 208 5.21 -21.46 7.94
CA GLY A 208 5.75 -22.76 8.36
C GLY A 208 4.70 -23.67 9.01
N LYS A 209 3.44 -23.51 8.65
CA LYS A 209 2.30 -24.28 9.16
C LYS A 209 1.80 -25.28 8.14
N LYS A 210 0.95 -26.23 8.57
CA LYS A 210 0.26 -27.21 7.73
C LYS A 210 -1.22 -26.85 7.60
N LEU A 211 -1.88 -27.40 6.57
CA LEU A 211 -3.31 -27.16 6.34
C LEU A 211 -4.18 -27.68 7.50
N GLU A 212 -3.74 -28.75 8.16
CA GLU A 212 -4.45 -29.36 9.29
C GLU A 212 -4.29 -28.61 10.61
N ASP A 213 -3.33 -27.67 10.69
CA ASP A 213 -3.10 -26.89 11.92
C ASP A 213 -4.30 -25.97 12.17
N GLU A 214 -4.89 -26.03 13.36
CA GLU A 214 -6.02 -25.17 13.74
C GLU A 214 -5.54 -23.73 14.03
N ASP A 215 -4.40 -23.58 14.70
CA ASP A 215 -3.79 -22.30 15.03
C ASP A 215 -2.85 -21.82 13.92
N ARG A 216 -3.42 -21.27 12.86
CA ARG A 216 -2.67 -20.68 11.74
C ARG A 216 -3.39 -19.50 11.11
N MET A 217 -2.63 -18.66 10.43
CA MET A 217 -3.16 -17.54 9.64
C MET A 217 -4.05 -18.06 8.51
N ARG A 218 -5.24 -17.51 8.39
CA ARG A 218 -6.22 -17.78 7.33
C ARG A 218 -6.89 -16.49 6.89
N TYR A 219 -7.23 -16.43 5.60
CA TYR A 219 -8.13 -15.43 5.05
C TYR A 219 -9.49 -16.11 4.85
N GLU A 220 -10.34 -15.95 5.86
CA GLU A 220 -11.62 -16.65 5.90
C GLU A 220 -12.62 -16.09 4.86
N GLY A 221 -13.60 -16.92 4.47
CA GLY A 221 -14.71 -16.53 3.61
C GLY A 221 -14.43 -16.53 2.12
N GLY A 222 -13.18 -16.63 1.66
CA GLY A 222 -12.84 -16.74 0.23
C GLY A 222 -13.23 -15.52 -0.62
N GLN A 223 -13.26 -14.31 -0.05
CA GLN A 223 -13.79 -13.10 -0.68
C GLN A 223 -12.72 -12.12 -1.19
N TYR A 224 -11.42 -12.47 -1.11
CA TYR A 224 -10.30 -11.58 -1.44
C TYR A 224 -9.85 -11.64 -2.90
N TYR A 225 -10.77 -11.96 -3.82
CA TYR A 225 -10.52 -12.02 -5.26
C TYR A 225 -10.87 -10.69 -5.96
N ILE A 226 -10.47 -10.56 -7.22
CA ILE A 226 -10.80 -9.39 -8.04
C ILE A 226 -12.29 -9.44 -8.39
N LYS A 227 -13.09 -8.59 -7.76
CA LYS A 227 -14.53 -8.46 -7.96
C LYS A 227 -14.85 -7.47 -9.08
N SER A 228 -15.96 -7.72 -9.77
CA SER A 228 -16.55 -6.77 -10.70
C SER A 228 -17.14 -5.56 -9.97
N GLU A 229 -17.41 -4.49 -10.72
CA GLU A 229 -18.13 -3.32 -10.19
C GLU A 229 -19.49 -3.70 -9.62
N GLU A 230 -20.22 -4.60 -10.30
CA GLU A 230 -21.52 -5.07 -9.85
C GLU A 230 -21.44 -5.79 -8.51
N GLU A 231 -20.46 -6.69 -8.33
CA GLU A 231 -20.22 -7.37 -7.05
C GLU A 231 -19.88 -6.36 -5.93
N MET A 232 -19.05 -5.37 -6.21
CA MET A 232 -18.71 -4.33 -5.23
C MET A 232 -19.93 -3.44 -4.90
N ARG A 233 -20.77 -3.10 -5.88
CA ARG A 233 -22.03 -2.36 -5.62
C ARG A 233 -23.02 -3.13 -4.74
N GLN A 234 -23.03 -4.45 -4.85
CA GLN A 234 -23.86 -5.30 -3.97
C GLN A 234 -23.33 -5.33 -2.53
N LEU A 235 -22.02 -5.24 -2.33
CA LEU A 235 -21.41 -5.18 -1.00
C LEU A 235 -21.59 -3.80 -0.33
N PHE A 236 -21.54 -2.72 -1.09
CA PHE A 236 -21.60 -1.35 -0.58
C PHE A 236 -22.78 -0.53 -1.14
N PRO A 237 -24.04 -1.04 -1.09
CA PRO A 237 -25.18 -0.31 -1.62
C PRO A 237 -25.47 1.00 -0.87
N TYR A 238 -24.97 1.10 0.36
CA TYR A 238 -25.11 2.24 1.27
C TYR A 238 -23.98 3.29 1.13
N ALA A 239 -22.98 3.03 0.30
CA ALA A 239 -21.78 3.86 0.15
C ALA A 239 -21.29 3.92 -1.31
N LEU A 240 -22.19 4.14 -2.28
CA LEU A 240 -21.84 4.19 -3.70
C LEU A 240 -20.77 5.25 -4.02
N GLN A 241 -20.78 6.37 -3.28
CA GLN A 241 -19.75 7.40 -3.40
C GLN A 241 -18.33 6.86 -3.09
N ALA A 242 -18.21 5.91 -2.16
CA ALA A 242 -16.93 5.28 -1.85
C ALA A 242 -16.39 4.42 -3.01
N LEU A 243 -17.27 3.83 -3.82
CA LEU A 243 -16.90 3.15 -5.06
C LEU A 243 -16.49 4.13 -6.15
N GLU A 244 -17.22 5.23 -6.33
CA GLU A 244 -16.89 6.28 -7.29
C GLU A 244 -15.53 6.93 -6.96
N ASN A 245 -15.18 7.04 -5.69
CA ASN A 245 -13.90 7.58 -5.25
C ASN A 245 -12.71 6.71 -5.68
N THR A 246 -12.88 5.41 -5.95
CA THR A 246 -11.82 4.59 -6.55
C THR A 246 -11.41 5.12 -7.91
N GLN A 247 -12.36 5.47 -8.76
CA GLN A 247 -12.08 6.06 -10.07
C GLN A 247 -11.47 7.46 -9.96
N LYS A 248 -11.97 8.31 -9.05
CA LYS A 248 -11.39 9.63 -8.79
C LYS A 248 -9.92 9.55 -8.37
N ILE A 249 -9.58 8.61 -7.48
CA ILE A 249 -8.20 8.37 -7.06
C ILE A 249 -7.36 7.91 -8.26
N ALA A 250 -7.85 6.92 -9.01
CA ALA A 250 -7.16 6.42 -10.18
C ALA A 250 -6.93 7.51 -11.24
N ASP A 251 -7.92 8.39 -11.46
CA ASP A 251 -7.81 9.50 -12.42
C ASP A 251 -6.75 10.53 -12.03
N ARG A 252 -6.51 10.72 -10.72
CA ARG A 252 -5.48 11.61 -10.19
C ARG A 252 -4.07 11.04 -10.28
N CYS A 253 -3.91 9.70 -10.29
CA CYS A 253 -2.62 9.06 -10.27
C CYS A 253 -1.98 9.03 -11.65
N HIS A 254 -0.83 9.69 -11.82
CA HIS A 254 -0.06 9.78 -13.06
C HIS A 254 1.42 9.64 -12.75
N VAL A 255 1.95 8.42 -12.89
CA VAL A 255 3.39 8.13 -12.75
C VAL A 255 3.90 7.61 -14.08
N GLU A 256 4.99 8.22 -14.59
CA GLU A 256 5.63 7.80 -15.82
C GLU A 256 7.04 7.26 -15.55
N ILE A 257 7.26 6.00 -15.87
CA ILE A 257 8.56 5.35 -15.72
C ILE A 257 9.25 5.29 -17.08
N GLU A 258 10.41 5.94 -17.17
CA GLU A 258 11.23 5.96 -18.38
C GLU A 258 12.08 4.69 -18.48
N PHE A 259 11.97 3.99 -19.61
CA PHE A 259 12.75 2.78 -19.91
C PHE A 259 13.72 3.01 -21.08
N GLY A 260 14.80 2.24 -21.09
CA GLY A 260 15.78 2.25 -22.21
C GLY A 260 16.75 3.43 -22.21
N VAL A 261 16.68 4.31 -21.20
CA VAL A 261 17.61 5.41 -21.01
C VAL A 261 18.60 5.06 -19.92
N THR A 262 19.87 4.95 -20.27
CA THR A 262 20.94 4.65 -19.31
C THR A 262 21.22 5.86 -18.44
N LYS A 263 20.95 5.75 -17.13
CA LYS A 263 21.18 6.81 -16.13
C LYS A 263 22.40 6.45 -15.27
N LEU A 264 23.59 6.53 -15.88
CA LEU A 264 24.84 6.34 -15.14
C LEU A 264 25.18 7.63 -14.38
N PRO A 265 25.67 7.52 -13.11
CA PRO A 265 26.19 8.65 -12.39
C PRO A 265 27.34 9.29 -13.18
N LYS A 266 27.32 10.62 -13.31
CA LYS A 266 28.44 11.35 -13.88
C LYS A 266 29.57 11.35 -12.85
N TYR A 267 30.75 10.86 -13.26
CA TYR A 267 31.97 10.97 -12.48
C TYR A 267 32.70 12.26 -12.87
N ASP A 268 32.93 13.14 -11.93
CA ASP A 268 33.66 14.38 -12.14
C ASP A 268 35.16 14.08 -12.14
N VAL A 269 35.75 14.17 -13.30
CA VAL A 269 37.18 13.97 -13.53
C VAL A 269 37.92 15.25 -13.18
N PRO A 270 39.08 15.21 -12.48
CA PRO A 270 39.89 16.39 -12.22
C PRO A 270 40.30 17.11 -13.50
N ASP A 271 40.47 18.45 -13.42
CA ASP A 271 40.88 19.26 -14.56
C ASP A 271 42.16 18.74 -15.19
N GLY A 272 42.19 18.73 -16.49
CA GLY A 272 43.37 18.29 -17.27
C GLY A 272 43.37 16.81 -17.64
N TYR A 273 42.35 16.05 -17.26
CA TYR A 273 42.20 14.63 -17.64
C TYR A 273 40.90 14.39 -18.40
N THR A 274 40.94 13.49 -19.38
CA THR A 274 39.74 12.78 -19.85
C THR A 274 39.38 11.67 -18.87
N SER A 275 38.14 11.18 -18.89
CA SER A 275 37.69 10.06 -18.04
C SER A 275 38.56 8.82 -18.22
N TRP A 276 39.02 8.58 -19.47
CA TRP A 276 39.88 7.45 -19.77
C TRP A 276 41.31 7.60 -19.20
N GLU A 277 41.93 8.76 -19.38
CA GLU A 277 43.27 9.03 -18.83
C GLU A 277 43.29 8.98 -17.30
N TYR A 278 42.23 9.49 -16.67
CA TYR A 278 42.12 9.44 -15.23
C TYR A 278 41.90 8.01 -14.73
N LEU A 279 41.08 7.21 -15.40
CA LEU A 279 40.91 5.79 -15.08
C LEU A 279 42.25 5.04 -15.21
N GLN A 280 43.01 5.25 -16.28
CA GLN A 280 44.34 4.65 -16.47
C GLN A 280 45.29 5.03 -15.30
N LYS A 281 45.32 6.33 -14.97
CA LYS A 281 46.14 6.83 -13.83
C LYS A 281 45.79 6.09 -12.55
N LEU A 282 44.50 6.03 -12.17
CA LEU A 282 44.07 5.34 -10.97
C LEU A 282 44.44 3.85 -10.98
N CYS A 283 44.33 3.19 -12.13
CA CYS A 283 44.72 1.78 -12.28
C CYS A 283 46.26 1.60 -12.06
N TYR A 284 47.08 2.47 -12.63
CA TYR A 284 48.54 2.38 -12.44
C TYR A 284 48.98 2.76 -11.02
N GLU A 285 48.29 3.67 -10.36
CA GLU A 285 48.57 4.03 -8.96
C GLU A 285 48.15 2.95 -7.96
N GLY A 286 47.16 2.09 -8.36
CA GLY A 286 46.69 0.97 -7.54
C GLY A 286 47.42 -0.34 -7.71
N LEU A 287 48.37 -0.44 -8.68
CA LEU A 287 49.22 -1.58 -8.92
C LEU A 287 50.47 -1.53 -8.03
#